data_08cdce0cd6bc978fee44dd89da2f6b8b
#
_entry.id   08cdce0cd6bc978fee44dd89da2f6b8b
#
_cell.length_a   1.000
_cell.length_b   1.000
_cell.length_c   1.000
_cell.angle_alpha   90.00
_cell.angle_beta   90.00
_cell.angle_gamma   90.00
#
_symmetry.space_group_name_H-M   'P 1'
#
loop_
_entity.id
_entity.type
_entity.pdbx_description
1 polymer ?
#
loop_
_entity_poly.entity_id
_entity_poly.type
_entity_poly.pdbx_seq_one_letter_code
_entity_poly.pdbx_strand_id
1 'polypeptide(L)'
;MLIVKEITDKNTWEEFFEDIEDKTFLQSWNWGEFQKRMSNKIWRLGVFEGENLITLALVVKIQAKRGTFLLVQHGPTIKNSKFQIPNSKFQIFKVLLEELKKVGKNEGASFIRISPLLKDNEENRKILNELGFREAPMHANAYEATWKLDITPSEEELLSKMRKTTRYLIRKTKKDPTISIKKSESLEDLKIYEKLTQMVAKRQSFVPFSFEFIKNEFEVFLKDKKVLCFLGNYKDEPVAGALVIFWSGVGFYHQAASNEKYAKLSIPYQVLWTAIVEAKKRNCKWFDFWGYVDPFKYPNHPWAGPTLFKMGFGGEKKEYVKTQDYPLNFSYLKNWTIEKVRKKKRKI
;
A
#
# COMPACT_ATOMS: atom_id res chain seq x y z
N MET A 1 -25.92 -16.53 11.08
CA MET A 1 -25.12 -16.06 12.25
C MET A 1 -23.72 -15.75 11.75
N LEU A 2 -23.15 -14.59 12.13
CA LEU A 2 -21.77 -14.24 11.80
C LEU A 2 -20.81 -14.82 12.84
N ILE A 3 -19.76 -15.49 12.39
CA ILE A 3 -18.70 -16.04 13.23
C ILE A 3 -17.32 -15.63 12.72
N VAL A 4 -16.37 -15.42 13.64
CA VAL A 4 -14.99 -15.14 13.30
C VAL A 4 -14.16 -16.40 13.49
N LYS A 5 -13.33 -16.74 12.50
CA LYS A 5 -12.36 -17.86 12.56
C LYS A 5 -11.00 -17.39 12.05
N GLU A 6 -9.95 -18.03 12.54
CA GLU A 6 -8.63 -17.85 11.97
C GLU A 6 -8.48 -18.66 10.68
N ILE A 7 -7.92 -18.06 9.65
CA ILE A 7 -7.65 -18.68 8.35
C ILE A 7 -6.19 -19.15 8.33
N THR A 8 -5.99 -20.44 8.21
CA THR A 8 -4.65 -21.06 8.17
C THR A 8 -4.24 -21.51 6.78
N ASP A 9 -5.20 -21.57 5.85
CA ASP A 9 -4.96 -21.96 4.46
C ASP A 9 -4.68 -20.74 3.57
N LYS A 10 -3.54 -20.79 2.87
CA LYS A 10 -3.10 -19.72 1.96
C LYS A 10 -4.03 -19.57 0.76
N ASN A 11 -4.53 -20.67 0.21
CA ASN A 11 -5.35 -20.63 -1.00
C ASN A 11 -6.69 -19.95 -0.69
N THR A 12 -7.38 -20.39 0.36
CA THR A 12 -8.61 -19.73 0.85
C THR A 12 -8.43 -18.22 1.07
N TRP A 13 -7.27 -17.82 1.62
CA TRP A 13 -6.95 -16.42 1.84
C TRP A 13 -6.76 -15.64 0.53
N GLU A 14 -5.95 -16.14 -0.39
CA GLU A 14 -5.62 -15.44 -1.64
C GLU A 14 -6.81 -15.41 -2.63
N GLU A 15 -7.57 -16.50 -2.76
CA GLU A 15 -8.77 -16.61 -3.60
C GLU A 15 -9.86 -15.60 -3.21
N PHE A 16 -10.00 -15.31 -1.91
CA PHE A 16 -10.94 -14.29 -1.44
C PHE A 16 -10.70 -12.93 -2.13
N PHE A 17 -9.45 -12.58 -2.43
CA PHE A 17 -9.11 -11.30 -3.02
C PHE A 17 -9.25 -11.24 -4.54
N GLU A 18 -9.49 -12.33 -5.25
CA GLU A 18 -9.58 -12.33 -6.72
C GLU A 18 -10.67 -11.38 -7.22
N ASP A 19 -11.85 -11.42 -6.60
CA ASP A 19 -13.01 -10.60 -6.96
C ASP A 19 -13.09 -9.24 -6.23
N ILE A 20 -12.13 -8.90 -5.40
CA ILE A 20 -12.11 -7.63 -4.68
C ILE A 20 -11.50 -6.54 -5.57
N GLU A 21 -12.22 -5.44 -5.78
CA GLU A 21 -11.74 -4.30 -6.57
C GLU A 21 -10.72 -3.46 -5.78
N ASP A 22 -11.10 -3.02 -4.57
CA ASP A 22 -10.24 -2.22 -3.70
C ASP A 22 -9.48 -3.11 -2.73
N LYS A 23 -8.24 -3.40 -3.08
CA LYS A 23 -7.33 -4.27 -2.33
C LYS A 23 -5.89 -3.82 -2.47
N THR A 24 -5.05 -4.17 -1.50
CA THR A 24 -3.60 -4.00 -1.63
C THR A 24 -2.86 -5.20 -1.04
N PHE A 25 -1.62 -5.36 -1.46
CA PHE A 25 -0.73 -6.42 -0.97
C PHE A 25 -0.50 -6.38 0.56
N LEU A 26 -0.88 -5.29 1.25
CA LEU A 26 -0.84 -5.20 2.72
C LEU A 26 -1.83 -6.17 3.41
N GLN A 27 -2.75 -6.75 2.65
CA GLN A 27 -3.64 -7.82 3.09
C GLN A 27 -3.28 -9.18 2.45
N SER A 28 -2.19 -9.29 1.68
CA SER A 28 -1.75 -10.55 1.09
C SER A 28 -1.22 -11.53 2.13
N TRP A 29 -1.22 -12.81 1.79
CA TRP A 29 -0.54 -13.83 2.59
C TRP A 29 0.94 -13.52 2.78
N ASN A 30 1.60 -13.07 1.70
CA ASN A 30 3.00 -12.70 1.71
C ASN A 30 3.31 -11.55 2.68
N TRP A 31 2.43 -10.55 2.77
CA TRP A 31 2.61 -9.47 3.74
C TRP A 31 2.58 -9.98 5.17
N GLY A 32 1.68 -10.93 5.48
CA GLY A 32 1.67 -11.61 6.77
C GLY A 32 2.96 -12.38 7.05
N GLU A 33 3.49 -13.12 6.06
CA GLU A 33 4.78 -13.83 6.22
C GLU A 33 5.95 -12.86 6.40
N PHE A 34 5.93 -11.72 5.68
CA PHE A 34 6.90 -10.65 5.91
C PHE A 34 6.81 -10.11 7.36
N GLN A 35 5.61 -9.86 7.87
CA GLN A 35 5.43 -9.40 9.25
C GLN A 35 5.96 -10.42 10.27
N LYS A 36 5.72 -11.71 10.07
CA LYS A 36 6.32 -12.77 10.90
C LYS A 36 7.85 -12.75 10.85
N ARG A 37 8.43 -12.59 9.65
CA ARG A 37 9.88 -12.49 9.46
C ARG A 37 10.48 -11.27 10.17
N MET A 38 9.70 -10.20 10.31
CA MET A 38 10.04 -9.02 11.11
C MET A 38 9.74 -9.21 12.62
N SER A 39 9.50 -10.45 13.05
CA SER A 39 9.18 -10.83 14.43
C SER A 39 7.87 -10.25 14.98
N ASN A 40 6.96 -9.82 14.11
CA ASN A 40 5.64 -9.39 14.52
C ASN A 40 4.69 -10.60 14.63
N LYS A 41 3.90 -10.64 15.71
CA LYS A 41 2.79 -11.59 15.83
C LYS A 41 1.64 -11.15 14.92
N ILE A 42 1.02 -12.10 14.24
CA ILE A 42 -0.09 -11.83 13.34
C ILE A 42 -1.27 -12.77 13.58
N TRP A 43 -2.45 -12.36 13.13
CA TRP A 43 -3.66 -13.20 13.03
C TRP A 43 -4.29 -12.94 11.65
N ARG A 44 -4.76 -14.01 11.03
CA ARG A 44 -5.51 -13.98 9.79
C ARG A 44 -6.95 -14.29 10.09
N LEU A 45 -7.76 -13.25 10.31
CA LEU A 45 -9.15 -13.41 10.73
C LEU A 45 -10.09 -13.36 9.52
N GLY A 46 -11.02 -14.33 9.46
CA GLY A 46 -12.11 -14.34 8.50
C GLY A 46 -13.46 -14.25 9.21
N VAL A 47 -14.38 -13.44 8.68
CA VAL A 47 -15.79 -13.44 9.12
C VAL A 47 -16.59 -14.30 8.15
N PHE A 48 -17.34 -15.24 8.70
CA PHE A 48 -18.18 -16.16 7.96
C PHE A 48 -19.67 -15.92 8.23
N GLU A 49 -20.47 -16.02 7.17
CA GLU A 49 -21.92 -16.15 7.25
C GLU A 49 -22.31 -17.57 6.79
N GLY A 50 -22.63 -18.45 7.76
CA GLY A 50 -22.67 -19.89 7.51
C GLY A 50 -21.29 -20.39 7.08
N GLU A 51 -21.20 -20.97 5.87
CA GLU A 51 -19.95 -21.43 5.27
C GLU A 51 -19.26 -20.37 4.39
N ASN A 52 -19.96 -19.25 4.10
CA ASN A 52 -19.46 -18.23 3.21
C ASN A 52 -18.47 -17.29 3.91
N LEU A 53 -17.25 -17.21 3.43
CA LEU A 53 -16.25 -16.23 3.85
C LEU A 53 -16.59 -14.88 3.23
N ILE A 54 -16.90 -13.88 4.05
CA ILE A 54 -17.39 -12.56 3.61
C ILE A 54 -16.44 -11.42 3.94
N THR A 55 -15.50 -11.62 4.85
CA THR A 55 -14.53 -10.58 5.25
C THR A 55 -13.22 -11.21 5.66
N LEU A 56 -12.10 -10.54 5.33
CA LEU A 56 -10.77 -10.90 5.82
C LEU A 56 -10.09 -9.69 6.49
N ALA A 57 -9.29 -9.99 7.50
CA ALA A 57 -8.43 -9.01 8.17
C ALA A 57 -7.09 -9.63 8.57
N LEU A 58 -6.00 -9.17 7.98
CA LEU A 58 -4.66 -9.42 8.48
C LEU A 58 -4.37 -8.45 9.64
N VAL A 59 -4.28 -8.97 10.83
CA VAL A 59 -4.01 -8.23 12.07
C VAL A 59 -2.55 -8.41 12.45
N VAL A 60 -1.86 -7.32 12.72
CA VAL A 60 -0.45 -7.31 13.12
C VAL A 60 -0.32 -6.69 14.50
N LYS A 61 0.34 -7.36 15.43
CA LYS A 61 0.73 -6.78 16.72
C LYS A 61 1.95 -5.90 16.52
N ILE A 62 1.82 -4.62 16.76
CA ILE A 62 2.93 -3.66 16.73
C ILE A 62 3.39 -3.38 18.16
N GLN A 63 4.67 -3.65 18.43
CA GLN A 63 5.33 -3.30 19.67
C GLN A 63 6.26 -2.10 19.43
N ALA A 64 5.88 -0.94 19.95
CA ALA A 64 6.66 0.28 19.82
C ALA A 64 7.07 0.81 21.21
N LYS A 65 8.11 1.65 21.27
CA LYS A 65 8.55 2.29 22.54
C LYS A 65 7.43 3.00 23.31
N ARG A 66 6.36 3.40 22.60
CA ARG A 66 5.20 4.10 23.17
C ARG A 66 4.05 3.18 23.60
N GLY A 67 4.14 1.88 23.34
CA GLY A 67 3.13 0.87 23.69
C GLY A 67 2.85 -0.11 22.57
N THR A 68 2.01 -1.08 22.89
CA THR A 68 1.55 -2.13 21.99
C THR A 68 0.17 -1.75 21.40
N PHE A 69 -0.06 -2.07 20.13
CA PHE A 69 -1.36 -1.92 19.48
C PHE A 69 -1.56 -2.96 18.39
N LEU A 70 -2.81 -3.19 18.00
CA LEU A 70 -3.16 -4.00 16.85
C LEU A 70 -3.33 -3.11 15.62
N LEU A 71 -2.76 -3.55 14.50
CA LEU A 71 -2.78 -2.83 13.23
C LEU A 71 -3.41 -3.68 12.14
N VAL A 72 -4.39 -3.13 11.41
CA VAL A 72 -5.04 -3.74 10.24
C VAL A 72 -4.90 -2.78 9.06
N GLN A 73 -3.81 -2.93 8.31
CA GLN A 73 -3.47 -2.04 7.17
C GLN A 73 -4.33 -2.39 5.95
N HIS A 74 -5.03 -1.42 5.37
CA HIS A 74 -5.95 -1.58 4.24
C HIS A 74 -6.98 -2.73 4.42
N GLY A 75 -7.34 -2.94 5.67
CA GLY A 75 -8.36 -3.89 6.10
C GLY A 75 -9.19 -3.33 7.26
N PRO A 76 -10.25 -4.06 7.66
CA PRO A 76 -10.73 -5.30 7.05
C PRO A 76 -11.25 -5.11 5.62
N THR A 77 -11.13 -6.17 4.81
CA THR A 77 -11.66 -6.21 3.44
C THR A 77 -12.96 -6.99 3.41
N ILE A 78 -14.01 -6.39 2.87
CA ILE A 78 -15.34 -6.99 2.78
C ILE A 78 -15.60 -7.38 1.32
N LYS A 79 -16.05 -8.61 1.08
CA LYS A 79 -16.50 -9.03 -0.24
C LYS A 79 -17.83 -8.34 -0.56
N ASN A 80 -17.88 -7.57 -1.66
CA ASN A 80 -19.11 -6.94 -2.15
C ASN A 80 -20.05 -7.99 -2.75
N SER A 81 -20.54 -8.93 -1.92
CA SER A 81 -21.70 -9.70 -2.25
C SER A 81 -22.92 -8.79 -2.08
N LYS A 82 -23.95 -8.99 -2.91
CA LYS A 82 -25.24 -8.31 -2.77
C LYS A 82 -25.83 -8.69 -1.40
N PHE A 83 -25.38 -8.00 -0.35
CA PHE A 83 -25.92 -8.20 0.99
C PHE A 83 -27.39 -7.80 0.97
N GLN A 84 -28.28 -8.79 1.09
CA GLN A 84 -29.72 -8.59 1.14
C GLN A 84 -30.19 -8.10 2.52
N ILE A 85 -29.26 -7.93 3.49
CA ILE A 85 -29.61 -7.56 4.86
C ILE A 85 -29.27 -6.09 5.08
N PRO A 86 -30.24 -5.23 5.41
CA PRO A 86 -29.98 -3.88 5.90
C PRO A 86 -29.00 -3.94 7.10
N ASN A 87 -27.97 -3.07 7.12
CA ASN A 87 -26.93 -3.01 8.16
C ASN A 87 -25.90 -4.16 8.18
N SER A 88 -25.78 -4.98 7.11
CA SER A 88 -24.80 -6.08 7.07
C SER A 88 -23.35 -5.63 7.33
N LYS A 89 -22.95 -4.49 6.78
CA LYS A 89 -21.60 -3.93 6.98
C LYS A 89 -21.32 -3.57 8.44
N PHE A 90 -22.28 -2.93 9.12
CA PHE A 90 -22.17 -2.63 10.56
C PHE A 90 -22.00 -3.89 11.39
N GLN A 91 -22.82 -4.93 11.13
CA GLN A 91 -22.78 -6.18 11.87
C GLN A 91 -21.45 -6.93 11.65
N ILE A 92 -20.93 -6.92 10.43
CA ILE A 92 -19.62 -7.50 10.09
C ILE A 92 -18.51 -6.84 10.89
N PHE A 93 -18.46 -5.49 10.85
CA PHE A 93 -17.46 -4.74 11.61
C PHE A 93 -17.60 -4.95 13.11
N LYS A 94 -18.84 -5.02 13.62
CA LYS A 94 -19.12 -5.25 15.05
C LYS A 94 -18.59 -6.60 15.52
N VAL A 95 -18.89 -7.68 14.79
CA VAL A 95 -18.43 -9.02 15.15
C VAL A 95 -16.91 -9.14 15.09
N LEU A 96 -16.28 -8.58 14.05
CA LEU A 96 -14.83 -8.54 13.94
C LEU A 96 -14.20 -7.70 15.05
N LEU A 97 -14.78 -6.53 15.38
CA LEU A 97 -14.31 -5.67 16.47
C LEU A 97 -14.30 -6.39 17.82
N GLU A 98 -15.34 -7.16 18.13
CA GLU A 98 -15.39 -7.94 19.38
C GLU A 98 -14.25 -8.97 19.44
N GLU A 99 -13.90 -9.61 18.34
CA GLU A 99 -12.76 -10.52 18.29
C GLU A 99 -11.43 -9.75 18.43
N LEU A 100 -11.28 -8.62 17.75
CA LEU A 100 -10.09 -7.77 17.87
C LEU A 100 -9.89 -7.23 19.30
N LYS A 101 -10.97 -6.96 20.04
CA LYS A 101 -10.92 -6.58 21.45
C LYS A 101 -10.38 -7.70 22.32
N LYS A 102 -10.81 -8.96 22.10
CA LYS A 102 -10.28 -10.12 22.82
C LYS A 102 -8.80 -10.29 22.55
N VAL A 103 -8.39 -10.29 21.27
CA VAL A 103 -6.97 -10.36 20.88
C VAL A 103 -6.20 -9.20 21.52
N GLY A 104 -6.71 -7.97 21.42
CA GLY A 104 -6.06 -6.79 21.97
C GLY A 104 -5.85 -6.85 23.48
N LYS A 105 -6.86 -7.33 24.23
CA LYS A 105 -6.76 -7.53 25.68
C LYS A 105 -5.68 -8.57 26.04
N ASN A 106 -5.70 -9.72 25.34
CA ASN A 106 -4.74 -10.82 25.59
C ASN A 106 -3.30 -10.41 25.25
N GLU A 107 -3.11 -9.52 24.28
CA GLU A 107 -1.79 -9.06 23.84
C GLU A 107 -1.34 -7.73 24.48
N GLY A 108 -2.12 -7.20 25.43
CA GLY A 108 -1.80 -5.95 26.13
C GLY A 108 -1.81 -4.71 25.22
N ALA A 109 -2.64 -4.72 24.17
CA ALA A 109 -2.76 -3.60 23.25
C ALA A 109 -3.52 -2.42 23.89
N SER A 110 -3.08 -1.21 23.61
CA SER A 110 -3.71 0.01 24.08
C SER A 110 -4.82 0.51 23.14
N PHE A 111 -4.77 0.13 21.86
CA PHE A 111 -5.78 0.45 20.86
C PHE A 111 -5.70 -0.50 19.66
N ILE A 112 -6.74 -0.46 18.83
CA ILE A 112 -6.81 -1.12 17.53
C ILE A 112 -6.79 -0.01 16.48
N ARG A 113 -5.91 -0.10 15.48
CA ARG A 113 -5.83 0.81 14.33
C ARG A 113 -6.21 0.08 13.06
N ILE A 114 -7.19 0.60 12.34
CA ILE A 114 -7.62 0.09 11.04
C ILE A 114 -7.53 1.17 9.97
N SER A 115 -7.27 0.80 8.73
CA SER A 115 -7.34 1.70 7.57
C SER A 115 -8.05 0.99 6.41
N PRO A 116 -9.37 0.74 6.53
CA PRO A 116 -10.09 -0.03 5.52
C PRO A 116 -10.20 0.76 4.21
N LEU A 117 -10.14 0.05 3.08
CA LEU A 117 -10.35 0.64 1.75
C LEU A 117 -11.85 0.83 1.47
N LEU A 118 -12.54 1.46 2.39
CA LEU A 118 -13.92 1.90 2.22
C LEU A 118 -13.95 3.28 1.61
N LYS A 119 -14.81 3.49 0.61
CA LYS A 119 -15.02 4.82 0.01
C LYS A 119 -15.31 5.84 1.12
N ASP A 120 -14.68 7.01 1.04
CA ASP A 120 -14.92 8.09 1.97
C ASP A 120 -16.28 8.76 1.70
N ASN A 121 -17.31 8.30 2.40
CA ASN A 121 -18.67 8.82 2.37
C ASN A 121 -19.29 8.83 3.78
N GLU A 122 -20.43 9.48 3.91
CA GLU A 122 -21.12 9.64 5.18
C GLU A 122 -21.53 8.31 5.81
N GLU A 123 -22.05 7.37 5.01
CA GLU A 123 -22.45 6.02 5.45
C GLU A 123 -21.30 5.28 6.15
N ASN A 124 -20.15 5.19 5.47
CA ASN A 124 -19.00 4.46 6.00
C ASN A 124 -18.42 5.16 7.25
N ARG A 125 -18.36 6.50 7.25
CA ARG A 125 -17.94 7.24 8.45
C ARG A 125 -18.89 7.04 9.63
N LYS A 126 -20.21 7.03 9.39
CA LYS A 126 -21.23 6.80 10.40
C LYS A 126 -21.09 5.41 11.04
N ILE A 127 -20.94 4.36 10.22
CA ILE A 127 -20.72 2.98 10.70
C ILE A 127 -19.54 2.91 11.67
N LEU A 128 -18.40 3.50 11.30
CA LEU A 128 -17.19 3.46 12.12
C LEU A 128 -17.37 4.26 13.43
N ASN A 129 -18.01 5.43 13.37
CA ASN A 129 -18.28 6.26 14.54
C ASN A 129 -19.25 5.57 15.53
N GLU A 130 -20.32 4.95 15.04
CA GLU A 130 -21.29 4.21 15.86
C GLU A 130 -20.67 3.00 16.55
N LEU A 131 -19.64 2.39 15.95
CA LEU A 131 -18.85 1.34 16.57
C LEU A 131 -17.81 1.83 17.58
N GLY A 132 -17.66 3.17 17.73
CA GLY A 132 -16.72 3.79 18.68
C GLY A 132 -15.33 4.04 18.14
N PHE A 133 -15.11 3.85 16.83
CA PHE A 133 -13.88 4.27 16.18
C PHE A 133 -13.80 5.79 16.08
N ARG A 134 -12.60 6.31 16.03
CA ARG A 134 -12.30 7.73 15.84
C ARG A 134 -11.13 7.92 14.88
N GLU A 135 -11.12 9.03 14.14
CA GLU A 135 -10.02 9.35 13.24
C GLU A 135 -8.68 9.34 13.98
N ALA A 136 -7.72 8.56 13.46
CA ALA A 136 -6.38 8.45 14.01
C ALA A 136 -5.58 9.75 13.79
N PRO A 137 -4.70 10.14 14.73
CA PRO A 137 -3.84 11.32 14.52
C PRO A 137 -2.86 11.14 13.36
N MET A 138 -2.48 9.90 13.03
CA MET A 138 -1.57 9.56 11.94
C MET A 138 -2.09 8.36 11.15
N HIS A 139 -1.71 8.28 9.86
CA HIS A 139 -2.04 7.14 9.01
C HIS A 139 -1.39 5.82 9.51
N ALA A 140 -1.91 4.70 9.03
CA ALA A 140 -1.50 3.34 9.42
C ALA A 140 -0.24 2.82 8.69
N ASN A 141 0.68 3.67 8.26
CA ASN A 141 1.74 3.35 7.29
C ASN A 141 1.16 2.76 5.98
N ALA A 142 0.00 3.22 5.63
CA ALA A 142 -0.76 2.88 4.44
C ALA A 142 -1.42 4.17 3.93
N TYR A 143 -1.73 4.24 2.66
CA TYR A 143 -2.33 5.44 2.09
C TYR A 143 -3.83 5.55 2.45
N GLU A 144 -4.34 6.77 2.48
CA GLU A 144 -5.78 7.08 2.58
C GLU A 144 -6.34 7.54 1.23
N ALA A 145 -5.44 7.85 0.29
CA ALA A 145 -5.76 8.11 -1.10
C ALA A 145 -4.64 7.59 -2.00
N THR A 146 -5.01 7.11 -3.18
CA THR A 146 -4.07 6.62 -4.19
C THR A 146 -4.45 7.11 -5.58
N TRP A 147 -3.53 6.94 -6.53
CA TRP A 147 -3.76 7.12 -7.95
C TRP A 147 -3.72 5.78 -8.65
N LYS A 148 -4.80 5.36 -9.32
CA LYS A 148 -4.92 4.07 -10.00
C LYS A 148 -5.10 4.26 -11.50
N LEU A 149 -4.52 3.38 -12.29
CA LEU A 149 -4.64 3.31 -13.73
C LEU A 149 -5.22 1.95 -14.14
N ASP A 150 -6.31 1.97 -14.90
CA ASP A 150 -6.77 0.79 -15.64
C ASP A 150 -5.77 0.50 -16.76
N ILE A 151 -5.12 -0.66 -16.71
CA ILE A 151 -4.13 -1.09 -17.69
C ILE A 151 -4.64 -2.19 -18.62
N THR A 152 -5.95 -2.42 -18.68
CA THR A 152 -6.58 -3.36 -19.64
C THR A 152 -6.46 -2.90 -21.10
N PRO A 153 -6.52 -1.57 -21.45
CA PRO A 153 -6.34 -1.11 -22.81
C PRO A 153 -4.97 -1.46 -23.40
N SER A 154 -4.83 -1.41 -24.72
CA SER A 154 -3.54 -1.62 -25.41
C SER A 154 -2.46 -0.62 -24.97
N GLU A 155 -1.18 -0.95 -25.20
CA GLU A 155 -0.06 -0.04 -24.89
C GLU A 155 -0.20 1.30 -25.65
N GLU A 156 -0.65 1.26 -26.89
CA GLU A 156 -0.91 2.44 -27.74
C GLU A 156 -2.01 3.32 -27.15
N GLU A 157 -3.11 2.73 -26.71
CA GLU A 157 -4.22 3.45 -26.08
C GLU A 157 -3.78 4.07 -24.74
N LEU A 158 -3.04 3.33 -23.91
CA LEU A 158 -2.49 3.84 -22.67
C LEU A 158 -1.58 5.04 -22.94
N LEU A 159 -0.63 4.93 -23.89
CA LEU A 159 0.24 6.02 -24.30
C LEU A 159 -0.55 7.22 -24.83
N SER A 160 -1.62 6.98 -25.61
CA SER A 160 -2.45 8.07 -26.19
C SER A 160 -3.14 8.91 -25.11
N LYS A 161 -3.59 8.27 -24.02
CA LYS A 161 -4.27 8.89 -22.87
C LYS A 161 -3.34 9.60 -21.90
N MET A 162 -2.02 9.35 -21.97
CA MET A 162 -1.04 10.03 -21.12
C MET A 162 -0.92 11.52 -21.45
N ARG A 163 -0.48 12.30 -20.47
CA ARG A 163 -0.07 13.69 -20.69
C ARG A 163 0.95 13.75 -21.83
N LYS A 164 0.80 14.72 -22.75
CA LYS A 164 1.67 14.87 -23.93
C LYS A 164 3.17 14.83 -23.59
N THR A 165 3.56 15.53 -22.53
CA THR A 165 4.96 15.53 -22.06
C THR A 165 5.41 14.17 -21.53
N THR A 166 4.59 13.45 -20.77
CA THR A 166 4.91 12.09 -20.26
C THR A 166 5.15 11.14 -21.43
N ARG A 167 4.23 11.10 -22.38
CA ARG A 167 4.35 10.29 -23.59
C ARG A 167 5.60 10.63 -24.42
N TYR A 168 5.91 11.91 -24.56
CA TYR A 168 7.12 12.36 -25.25
C TYR A 168 8.38 11.86 -24.52
N LEU A 169 8.46 12.01 -23.20
CA LEU A 169 9.62 11.61 -22.39
C LEU A 169 9.84 10.09 -22.42
N ILE A 170 8.78 9.27 -22.37
CA ILE A 170 8.87 7.82 -22.51
C ILE A 170 9.46 7.46 -23.88
N ARG A 171 8.95 8.08 -24.98
CA ARG A 171 9.44 7.80 -26.32
C ARG A 171 10.87 8.28 -26.55
N LYS A 172 11.24 9.41 -25.97
CA LYS A 172 12.60 9.97 -26.02
C LYS A 172 13.59 9.03 -25.33
N THR A 173 13.32 8.66 -24.08
CA THR A 173 14.21 7.77 -23.31
C THR A 173 14.32 6.38 -23.92
N LYS A 174 13.22 5.84 -24.49
CA LYS A 174 13.22 4.54 -25.18
C LYS A 174 14.14 4.52 -26.44
N LYS A 175 14.32 5.66 -27.10
CA LYS A 175 15.15 5.81 -28.29
C LYS A 175 16.63 6.07 -27.99
N ASP A 176 16.98 6.44 -26.77
CA ASP A 176 18.33 6.76 -26.37
C ASP A 176 19.11 5.47 -26.07
N PRO A 177 20.14 5.11 -26.90
CA PRO A 177 20.90 3.88 -26.74
C PRO A 177 21.75 3.85 -25.46
N THR A 178 21.95 5.00 -24.82
CA THR A 178 22.71 5.11 -23.56
C THR A 178 21.84 4.81 -22.34
N ILE A 179 20.51 4.62 -22.52
CA ILE A 179 19.55 4.35 -21.45
C ILE A 179 19.06 2.89 -21.58
N SER A 180 19.17 2.15 -20.49
CA SER A 180 18.63 0.81 -20.39
C SER A 180 17.77 0.62 -19.12
N ILE A 181 16.79 -0.27 -19.19
CA ILE A 181 15.97 -0.65 -18.03
C ILE A 181 16.18 -2.14 -17.76
N LYS A 182 16.75 -2.45 -16.60
CA LYS A 182 16.93 -3.79 -16.08
C LYS A 182 15.74 -4.17 -15.17
N LYS A 183 15.16 -5.33 -15.42
CA LYS A 183 14.21 -5.98 -14.49
C LYS A 183 14.98 -7.07 -13.73
N SER A 184 14.89 -7.07 -12.41
CA SER A 184 15.73 -7.93 -11.60
C SER A 184 15.01 -8.54 -10.42
N GLU A 185 15.37 -9.77 -10.12
CA GLU A 185 15.03 -10.55 -8.94
C GLU A 185 16.25 -10.70 -7.99
N SER A 186 17.36 -10.05 -8.31
CA SER A 186 18.64 -10.18 -7.61
C SER A 186 18.72 -9.29 -6.36
N LEU A 187 19.26 -9.85 -5.28
CA LEU A 187 19.56 -9.07 -4.07
C LEU A 187 20.71 -8.07 -4.28
N GLU A 188 21.60 -8.32 -5.23
CA GLU A 188 22.66 -7.37 -5.58
C GLU A 188 22.07 -6.10 -6.21
N ASP A 189 21.11 -6.26 -7.10
CA ASP A 189 20.38 -5.12 -7.68
C ASP A 189 19.52 -4.40 -6.64
N LEU A 190 18.99 -5.14 -5.65
CA LEU A 190 18.27 -4.55 -4.52
C LEU A 190 19.21 -3.66 -3.66
N LYS A 191 20.47 -4.05 -3.47
CA LYS A 191 21.47 -3.20 -2.79
C LYS A 191 21.77 -1.92 -3.59
N ILE A 192 21.78 -2.01 -4.92
CA ILE A 192 21.91 -0.82 -5.78
C ILE A 192 20.71 0.11 -5.60
N TYR A 193 19.49 -0.44 -5.63
CA TYR A 193 18.28 0.32 -5.37
C TYR A 193 18.30 1.00 -3.97
N GLU A 194 18.77 0.29 -2.96
CA GLU A 194 18.88 0.84 -1.60
C GLU A 194 19.82 2.04 -1.55
N LYS A 195 20.99 2.00 -2.23
CA LYS A 195 21.90 3.15 -2.34
C LYS A 195 21.22 4.36 -2.96
N LEU A 196 20.41 4.17 -4.02
CA LEU A 196 19.62 5.26 -4.61
C LEU A 196 18.61 5.82 -3.60
N THR A 197 17.98 4.97 -2.82
CA THR A 197 17.02 5.37 -1.76
C THR A 197 17.71 6.19 -0.67
N GLN A 198 18.91 5.81 -0.23
CA GLN A 198 19.70 6.57 0.74
C GLN A 198 20.08 7.97 0.23
N MET A 199 20.42 8.10 -1.06
CA MET A 199 20.67 9.40 -1.67
C MET A 199 19.44 10.31 -1.63
N VAL A 200 18.26 9.77 -1.96
CA VAL A 200 17.00 10.51 -1.89
C VAL A 200 16.66 10.88 -0.45
N ALA A 201 16.80 9.94 0.49
CA ALA A 201 16.52 10.15 1.91
C ALA A 201 17.37 11.26 2.51
N LYS A 202 18.67 11.29 2.19
CA LYS A 202 19.59 12.38 2.60
C LYS A 202 19.14 13.74 2.05
N ARG A 203 18.77 13.80 0.77
CA ARG A 203 18.33 15.04 0.11
C ARG A 203 17.01 15.56 0.67
N GLN A 204 16.04 14.66 0.91
CA GLN A 204 14.70 15.00 1.35
C GLN A 204 14.52 14.98 2.88
N SER A 205 15.62 14.72 3.62
CA SER A 205 15.64 14.71 5.10
C SER A 205 14.59 13.80 5.73
N PHE A 206 14.38 12.60 5.16
CA PHE A 206 13.53 11.58 5.78
C PHE A 206 14.34 10.33 6.17
N VAL A 207 13.79 9.51 7.06
CA VAL A 207 14.39 8.23 7.46
C VAL A 207 13.85 7.14 6.55
N PRO A 208 14.67 6.52 5.69
CA PRO A 208 14.24 5.42 4.82
C PRO A 208 14.04 4.13 5.63
N PHE A 209 13.38 3.15 5.04
CA PHE A 209 13.41 1.79 5.58
C PHE A 209 14.84 1.24 5.59
N SER A 210 15.15 0.41 6.58
CA SER A 210 16.45 -0.27 6.61
C SER A 210 16.59 -1.23 5.44
N PHE A 211 17.83 -1.52 5.02
CA PHE A 211 18.07 -2.53 3.98
C PHE A 211 17.49 -3.90 4.38
N GLU A 212 17.60 -4.26 5.65
CA GLU A 212 17.03 -5.52 6.15
C GLU A 212 15.51 -5.58 5.99
N PHE A 213 14.79 -4.48 6.26
CA PHE A 213 13.36 -4.39 6.03
C PHE A 213 13.02 -4.62 4.55
N ILE A 214 13.67 -3.87 3.65
CA ILE A 214 13.44 -3.95 2.20
C ILE A 214 13.81 -5.35 1.67
N LYS A 215 14.92 -5.93 2.15
CA LYS A 215 15.37 -7.27 1.79
C LYS A 215 14.36 -8.34 2.22
N ASN A 216 13.91 -8.29 3.47
CA ASN A 216 12.94 -9.25 3.99
C ASN A 216 11.60 -9.20 3.24
N GLU A 217 11.11 -7.99 2.94
CA GLU A 217 9.93 -7.79 2.11
C GLU A 217 10.14 -8.38 0.71
N PHE A 218 11.22 -8.00 0.04
CA PHE A 218 11.55 -8.46 -1.30
C PHE A 218 11.64 -9.98 -1.39
N GLU A 219 12.40 -10.62 -0.50
CA GLU A 219 12.59 -12.08 -0.49
C GLU A 219 11.28 -12.84 -0.26
N VAL A 220 10.37 -12.32 0.58
CA VAL A 220 9.08 -12.97 0.83
C VAL A 220 8.19 -12.94 -0.41
N PHE A 221 8.11 -11.80 -1.10
CA PHE A 221 7.33 -11.69 -2.33
C PHE A 221 8.00 -12.39 -3.52
N LEU A 222 9.33 -12.44 -3.54
CA LEU A 222 10.11 -13.11 -4.59
C LEU A 222 9.84 -14.61 -4.65
N LYS A 223 9.65 -15.29 -3.52
CA LYS A 223 9.32 -16.72 -3.46
C LYS A 223 8.13 -17.09 -4.34
N ASP A 224 7.15 -16.21 -4.43
CA ASP A 224 5.96 -16.39 -5.26
C ASP A 224 6.05 -15.60 -6.59
N LYS A 225 7.24 -15.09 -6.97
CA LYS A 225 7.48 -14.27 -8.17
C LYS A 225 6.59 -13.02 -8.24
N LYS A 226 6.22 -12.47 -7.07
CA LYS A 226 5.30 -11.34 -6.93
C LYS A 226 6.00 -9.98 -6.78
N VAL A 227 7.30 -9.88 -6.96
CA VAL A 227 8.06 -8.62 -6.88
C VAL A 227 9.15 -8.56 -7.93
N LEU A 228 9.42 -7.34 -8.41
CA LEU A 228 10.59 -7.03 -9.23
C LEU A 228 11.22 -5.72 -8.79
N CYS A 229 12.55 -5.67 -8.86
CA CYS A 229 13.34 -4.46 -8.83
C CYS A 229 13.57 -3.98 -10.27
N PHE A 230 13.16 -2.76 -10.59
CA PHE A 230 13.44 -2.10 -11.86
C PHE A 230 14.58 -1.11 -11.65
N LEU A 231 15.65 -1.23 -12.44
CA LEU A 231 16.76 -0.28 -12.44
C LEU A 231 16.85 0.40 -13.80
N GLY A 232 16.85 1.71 -13.79
CA GLY A 232 17.10 2.54 -14.96
C GLY A 232 18.54 3.02 -14.97
N ASN A 233 19.29 2.64 -16.02
CA ASN A 233 20.70 2.93 -16.16
C ASN A 233 20.94 4.01 -17.22
N TYR A 234 21.99 4.80 -17.01
CA TYR A 234 22.57 5.69 -17.99
C TYR A 234 24.03 5.33 -18.16
N LYS A 235 24.45 4.91 -19.37
CA LYS A 235 25.82 4.42 -19.64
C LYS A 235 26.25 3.39 -18.58
N ASP A 236 25.38 2.39 -18.34
CA ASP A 236 25.53 1.33 -17.36
C ASP A 236 25.56 1.74 -15.87
N GLU A 237 25.52 3.05 -15.56
CA GLU A 237 25.36 3.56 -14.19
C GLU A 237 23.87 3.54 -13.78
N PRO A 238 23.48 2.83 -12.70
CA PRO A 238 22.11 2.87 -12.18
C PRO A 238 21.77 4.24 -11.59
N VAL A 239 20.76 4.92 -12.15
CA VAL A 239 20.39 6.30 -11.79
C VAL A 239 18.94 6.44 -11.32
N ALA A 240 18.11 5.44 -11.54
CA ALA A 240 16.75 5.40 -11.07
C ALA A 240 16.36 3.95 -10.74
N GLY A 241 15.41 3.76 -9.84
CA GLY A 241 14.91 2.42 -9.54
C GLY A 241 13.52 2.46 -8.92
N ALA A 242 12.83 1.31 -9.00
CA ALA A 242 11.54 1.11 -8.38
C ALA A 242 11.39 -0.34 -7.91
N LEU A 243 10.71 -0.54 -6.78
CA LEU A 243 10.20 -1.83 -6.34
C LEU A 243 8.72 -1.90 -6.67
N VAL A 244 8.34 -2.91 -7.43
CA VAL A 244 6.96 -3.13 -7.87
C VAL A 244 6.51 -4.50 -7.41
N ILE A 245 5.40 -4.54 -6.67
CA ILE A 245 4.75 -5.76 -6.21
C ILE A 245 3.58 -6.05 -7.15
N PHE A 246 3.43 -7.32 -7.55
CA PHE A 246 2.35 -7.82 -8.39
C PHE A 246 1.52 -8.78 -7.56
N TRP A 247 0.29 -8.41 -7.26
CA TRP A 247 -0.57 -9.24 -6.43
C TRP A 247 -2.03 -9.09 -6.81
N SER A 248 -2.72 -10.23 -6.92
CA SER A 248 -4.17 -10.34 -7.16
C SER A 248 -4.67 -9.42 -8.27
N GLY A 249 -3.99 -9.45 -9.44
CA GLY A 249 -4.37 -8.67 -10.62
C GLY A 249 -4.04 -7.17 -10.55
N VAL A 250 -3.19 -6.75 -9.63
CA VAL A 250 -2.76 -5.35 -9.48
C VAL A 250 -1.23 -5.26 -9.42
N GLY A 251 -0.64 -4.34 -10.19
CA GLY A 251 0.75 -3.91 -10.04
C GLY A 251 0.84 -2.71 -9.10
N PHE A 252 1.67 -2.78 -8.06
CA PHE A 252 1.84 -1.72 -7.07
C PHE A 252 3.21 -1.06 -7.19
N TYR A 253 3.25 0.22 -7.54
CA TYR A 253 4.47 1.04 -7.54
C TYR A 253 4.82 1.45 -6.10
N HIS A 254 5.34 0.46 -5.35
CA HIS A 254 5.43 0.56 -3.90
C HIS A 254 6.48 1.55 -3.42
N GLN A 255 7.68 1.48 -4.00
CA GLN A 255 8.80 2.35 -3.66
C GLN A 255 9.56 2.74 -4.91
N ALA A 256 10.11 3.97 -4.94
CA ALA A 256 10.94 4.44 -6.04
C ALA A 256 11.98 5.47 -5.57
N ALA A 257 13.11 5.49 -6.25
CA ALA A 257 14.18 6.43 -6.01
C ALA A 257 14.85 6.85 -7.33
N SER A 258 15.36 8.08 -7.39
CA SER A 258 16.11 8.55 -8.55
C SER A 258 17.19 9.56 -8.14
N ASN A 259 18.33 9.52 -8.84
CA ASN A 259 19.42 10.45 -8.67
C ASN A 259 19.11 11.75 -9.43
N GLU A 260 19.01 12.86 -8.70
CA GLU A 260 18.69 14.19 -9.24
C GLU A 260 19.70 14.69 -10.26
N LYS A 261 20.97 14.30 -10.13
CA LYS A 261 22.02 14.64 -11.10
C LYS A 261 21.61 14.31 -12.55
N TYR A 262 20.80 13.26 -12.70
CA TYR A 262 20.34 12.76 -14.00
C TYR A 262 18.87 13.11 -14.30
N ALA A 263 18.25 14.04 -13.59
CA ALA A 263 16.84 14.40 -13.75
C ALA A 263 16.46 14.79 -15.19
N LYS A 264 17.36 15.48 -15.91
CA LYS A 264 17.16 15.89 -17.31
C LYS A 264 17.02 14.72 -18.29
N LEU A 265 17.49 13.54 -17.93
CA LEU A 265 17.38 12.32 -18.75
C LEU A 265 16.00 11.68 -18.69
N SER A 266 15.20 12.05 -17.68
CA SER A 266 13.81 11.57 -17.52
C SER A 266 13.66 10.05 -17.42
N ILE A 267 14.70 9.34 -17.00
CA ILE A 267 14.74 7.86 -16.88
C ILE A 267 13.62 7.29 -16.00
N PRO A 268 13.18 7.94 -14.89
CA PRO A 268 12.05 7.45 -14.09
C PRO A 268 10.75 7.23 -14.90
N TYR A 269 10.52 8.00 -15.99
CA TYR A 269 9.36 7.79 -16.86
C TYR A 269 9.44 6.47 -17.59
N GLN A 270 10.62 6.07 -18.06
CA GLN A 270 10.81 4.79 -18.74
C GLN A 270 10.79 3.63 -17.74
N VAL A 271 11.35 3.78 -16.54
CA VAL A 271 11.25 2.79 -15.46
C VAL A 271 9.79 2.48 -15.15
N LEU A 272 8.99 3.51 -14.92
CA LEU A 272 7.58 3.35 -14.56
C LEU A 272 6.77 2.78 -15.73
N TRP A 273 7.01 3.24 -16.96
CA TRP A 273 6.36 2.66 -18.14
C TRP A 273 6.69 1.17 -18.30
N THR A 274 7.95 0.79 -18.13
CA THR A 274 8.38 -0.63 -18.19
C THR A 274 7.69 -1.46 -17.11
N ALA A 275 7.49 -0.90 -15.91
CA ALA A 275 6.76 -1.57 -14.83
C ALA A 275 5.26 -1.75 -15.16
N ILE A 276 4.62 -0.76 -15.79
CA ILE A 276 3.23 -0.87 -16.26
C ILE A 276 3.09 -1.96 -17.32
N VAL A 277 4.00 -1.99 -18.31
CA VAL A 277 4.01 -3.03 -19.35
C VAL A 277 4.24 -4.42 -18.75
N GLU A 278 5.12 -4.53 -17.74
CA GLU A 278 5.32 -5.80 -17.04
C GLU A 278 4.07 -6.25 -16.28
N ALA A 279 3.35 -5.32 -15.63
CA ALA A 279 2.10 -5.63 -14.96
C ALA A 279 1.04 -6.15 -15.96
N LYS A 280 0.94 -5.55 -17.17
CA LYS A 280 0.08 -6.09 -18.24
C LYS A 280 0.47 -7.51 -18.64
N LYS A 281 1.75 -7.79 -18.83
CA LYS A 281 2.26 -9.14 -19.16
C LYS A 281 1.94 -10.18 -18.10
N ARG A 282 1.77 -9.74 -16.83
CA ARG A 282 1.35 -10.55 -15.69
C ARG A 282 -0.16 -10.62 -15.52
N ASN A 283 -0.95 -10.20 -16.53
CA ASN A 283 -2.40 -10.16 -16.52
C ASN A 283 -3.00 -9.29 -15.40
N CYS A 284 -2.26 -8.27 -14.92
CA CYS A 284 -2.84 -7.27 -14.03
C CYS A 284 -3.85 -6.41 -14.81
N LYS A 285 -4.98 -6.09 -14.16
CA LYS A 285 -6.01 -5.19 -14.68
C LYS A 285 -5.76 -3.75 -14.25
N TRP A 286 -5.12 -3.57 -13.08
CA TRP A 286 -4.88 -2.28 -12.46
C TRP A 286 -3.40 -2.06 -12.17
N PHE A 287 -2.99 -0.78 -12.22
CA PHE A 287 -1.70 -0.32 -11.72
C PHE A 287 -1.93 0.76 -10.66
N ASP A 288 -1.52 0.49 -9.43
CA ASP A 288 -1.65 1.39 -8.30
C ASP A 288 -0.32 2.12 -8.10
N PHE A 289 -0.33 3.42 -8.31
CA PHE A 289 0.88 4.25 -8.17
C PHE A 289 1.24 4.53 -6.70
N TRP A 290 0.48 3.96 -5.75
CA TRP A 290 0.66 4.18 -4.33
C TRP A 290 0.38 5.63 -3.90
N GLY A 291 0.37 5.94 -2.65
CA GLY A 291 0.05 7.20 -2.02
C GLY A 291 -0.14 8.43 -2.92
N TYR A 292 -1.23 9.13 -2.70
CA TYR A 292 -1.63 10.35 -3.39
C TYR A 292 -1.82 11.49 -2.40
N VAL A 293 -1.40 12.69 -2.81
CA VAL A 293 -1.81 13.95 -2.19
C VAL A 293 -2.23 14.90 -3.31
N ASP A 294 -3.26 15.69 -3.11
CA ASP A 294 -3.70 16.67 -4.10
C ASP A 294 -2.62 17.75 -4.29
N PRO A 295 -1.90 17.79 -5.45
CA PRO A 295 -0.79 18.70 -5.64
C PRO A 295 -1.24 20.14 -5.87
N PHE A 296 -2.51 20.36 -6.22
CA PHE A 296 -3.06 21.69 -6.44
C PHE A 296 -3.56 22.30 -5.12
N LYS A 297 -4.09 21.45 -4.24
CA LYS A 297 -4.53 21.87 -2.91
C LYS A 297 -3.32 22.02 -1.94
N TYR A 298 -2.32 21.17 -2.08
CA TYR A 298 -1.14 21.12 -1.20
C TYR A 298 0.17 21.18 -1.99
N PRO A 299 0.46 22.29 -2.71
CA PRO A 299 1.62 22.37 -3.62
C PRO A 299 2.97 22.24 -2.92
N ASN A 300 3.05 22.58 -1.63
CA ASN A 300 4.28 22.50 -0.83
C ASN A 300 4.44 21.15 -0.11
N HIS A 301 3.51 20.20 -0.29
CA HIS A 301 3.61 18.89 0.32
C HIS A 301 4.73 18.08 -0.36
N PRO A 302 5.57 17.32 0.39
CA PRO A 302 6.66 16.54 -0.21
C PRO A 302 6.22 15.57 -1.32
N TRP A 303 4.97 15.14 -1.32
CA TRP A 303 4.41 14.24 -2.32
C TRP A 303 3.72 14.94 -3.50
N ALA A 304 3.66 16.27 -3.52
CA ALA A 304 3.02 17.00 -4.62
C ALA A 304 3.71 16.73 -5.97
N GLY A 305 5.04 16.86 -6.03
CA GLY A 305 5.83 16.54 -7.22
C GLY A 305 5.71 15.07 -7.66
N PRO A 306 5.94 14.08 -6.77
CA PRO A 306 5.67 12.67 -7.07
C PRO A 306 4.24 12.40 -7.56
N THR A 307 3.22 13.05 -7.00
CA THR A 307 1.84 12.90 -7.47
C THR A 307 1.65 13.45 -8.88
N LEU A 308 2.17 14.65 -9.18
CA LEU A 308 2.11 15.22 -10.53
C LEU A 308 2.79 14.33 -11.58
N PHE A 309 3.90 13.67 -11.21
CA PHE A 309 4.58 12.68 -12.04
C PHE A 309 3.66 11.50 -12.34
N LYS A 310 3.04 10.88 -11.32
CA LYS A 310 2.12 9.73 -11.43
C LYS A 310 0.90 10.08 -12.29
N MET A 311 0.26 11.22 -12.06
CA MET A 311 -0.89 11.71 -12.82
C MET A 311 -0.59 11.86 -14.32
N GLY A 312 0.66 12.08 -14.69
CA GLY A 312 1.09 12.17 -16.09
C GLY A 312 0.85 10.89 -16.90
N PHE A 313 0.76 9.73 -16.24
CA PHE A 313 0.53 8.44 -16.88
C PHE A 313 -0.96 8.15 -17.15
N GLY A 314 -1.87 9.04 -16.77
CA GLY A 314 -3.31 8.80 -16.80
C GLY A 314 -3.81 8.16 -15.50
N GLY A 315 -5.06 7.71 -15.51
CA GLY A 315 -5.68 7.13 -14.33
C GLY A 315 -6.52 8.11 -13.52
N GLU A 316 -6.92 7.70 -12.34
CA GLU A 316 -7.85 8.45 -11.48
C GLU A 316 -7.50 8.34 -9.98
N LYS A 317 -7.97 9.33 -9.23
CA LYS A 317 -7.88 9.31 -7.77
C LYS A 317 -8.88 8.33 -7.17
N LYS A 318 -8.43 7.51 -6.23
CA LYS A 318 -9.29 6.77 -5.30
C LYS A 318 -9.02 7.28 -3.89
N GLU A 319 -10.10 7.56 -3.15
CA GLU A 319 -10.04 8.14 -1.81
C GLU A 319 -10.89 7.30 -0.85
N TYR A 320 -10.31 7.00 0.31
CA TYR A 320 -10.87 6.09 1.30
C TYR A 320 -11.05 6.81 2.63
N VAL A 321 -11.87 6.24 3.51
CA VAL A 321 -11.99 6.73 4.88
C VAL A 321 -10.61 6.80 5.53
N LYS A 322 -10.41 7.83 6.32
CA LYS A 322 -9.16 8.01 7.04
C LYS A 322 -8.92 6.86 8.01
N THR A 323 -7.66 6.67 8.36
CA THR A 323 -7.24 5.72 9.40
C THR A 323 -8.05 5.95 10.68
N GLN A 324 -8.50 4.87 11.29
CA GLN A 324 -9.37 4.87 12.46
C GLN A 324 -8.71 4.16 13.62
N ASP A 325 -8.86 4.70 14.82
CA ASP A 325 -8.42 4.11 16.07
C ASP A 325 -9.63 3.74 16.96
N TYR A 326 -9.59 2.54 17.54
CA TYR A 326 -10.47 2.13 18.61
C TYR A 326 -9.68 2.00 19.92
N PRO A 327 -9.87 2.89 20.92
CA PRO A 327 -9.18 2.79 22.20
C PRO A 327 -9.60 1.56 22.99
N LEU A 328 -8.65 0.82 23.53
CA LEU A 328 -8.89 -0.31 24.42
C LEU A 328 -8.70 0.03 25.89
N ASN A 329 -7.82 1.01 26.19
CA ASN A 329 -7.58 1.48 27.54
C ASN A 329 -7.01 2.91 27.55
N PHE A 330 -6.81 3.47 28.73
CA PHE A 330 -6.35 4.85 28.91
C PHE A 330 -4.95 5.14 28.35
N SER A 331 -4.10 4.13 28.18
CA SER A 331 -2.76 4.29 27.61
C SER A 331 -2.81 4.79 26.16
N TYR A 332 -3.95 4.65 25.47
CA TYR A 332 -4.20 5.25 24.17
C TYR A 332 -4.00 6.76 24.14
N LEU A 333 -4.42 7.49 25.20
CA LEU A 333 -4.30 8.95 25.26
C LEU A 333 -2.86 9.42 25.11
N LYS A 334 -1.91 8.69 25.74
CA LYS A 334 -0.47 8.96 25.58
C LYS A 334 -0.02 8.81 24.13
N ASN A 335 -0.43 7.72 23.46
CA ASN A 335 -0.09 7.49 22.06
C ASN A 335 -0.67 8.59 21.15
N TRP A 336 -1.93 8.91 21.33
CA TRP A 336 -2.65 9.93 20.56
C TRP A 336 -1.98 11.31 20.68
N THR A 337 -1.63 11.73 21.90
CA THR A 337 -0.95 13.01 22.14
C THR A 337 0.42 13.06 21.46
N ILE A 338 1.23 11.99 21.60
CA ILE A 338 2.54 11.91 20.95
C ILE A 338 2.41 11.99 19.42
N GLU A 339 1.43 11.31 18.84
CA GLU A 339 1.21 11.32 17.40
C GLU A 339 0.71 12.68 16.90
N LYS A 340 -0.18 13.35 17.61
CA LYS A 340 -0.60 14.74 17.29
C LYS A 340 0.58 15.71 17.28
N VAL A 341 1.44 15.64 18.28
CA VAL A 341 2.66 16.48 18.34
C VAL A 341 3.58 16.18 17.16
N ARG A 342 3.77 14.89 16.81
CA ARG A 342 4.60 14.48 15.67
C ARG A 342 4.00 14.95 14.33
N LYS A 343 2.69 14.83 14.15
CA LYS A 343 2.00 15.33 12.95
C LYS A 343 2.28 16.82 12.76
N LYS A 344 2.07 17.62 13.81
CA LYS A 344 2.33 19.07 13.78
C LYS A 344 3.81 19.40 13.44
N LYS A 345 4.78 18.67 14.04
CA LYS A 345 6.22 18.87 13.76
C LYS A 345 6.61 18.52 12.33
N ARG A 346 5.96 17.52 11.73
CA ARG A 346 6.24 17.06 10.35
C ARG A 346 5.49 17.87 9.29
N LYS A 347 4.60 18.78 9.69
CA LYS A 347 3.74 19.58 8.79
C LYS A 347 2.92 18.70 7.82
N ILE A 348 2.42 17.56 8.30
CA ILE A 348 1.63 16.58 7.51
C ILE A 348 0.16 16.66 7.96
#